data_5a52a2ca865e48423d0f36f833b94739
#
_entry.id   5a52a2ca865e48423d0f36f833b94739
#
_cell.length_a   1.000
_cell.length_b   1.000
_cell.length_c   1.000
_cell.angle_alpha   90.00
_cell.angle_beta   90.00
_cell.angle_gamma   90.00
#
_symmetry.space_group_name_H-M   'P 1'
#
loop_
_entity.id
_entity.type
_entity.pdbx_description
1 polymer ?
#
loop_
_entity_poly.entity_id
_entity_poly.type
_entity_poly.pdbx_seq_one_letter_code
_entity_poly.pdbx_strand_id
1 'polypeptide(L)'
;MTIGEIGWFASSFYPEGFKDRYQDFIARYDLPAGRKIKQLSKGQRSKVALSLALAHDPELLILDEPTSGLDPIVRREFLESMISVAATGRTVFLSSHQISEIERVADTIAILHKGKVQLVGPLADLKESIALVTVSLSDPLIALGDLPAPSRILAEITEGRQKQLIVQGDGDEAAAYWRQATGVLGAQSRSASLEELFVACTRGDSIYKRVSEASVPTTMEAGKS
;
A
#
# COMPACT_ATOMS: atom_id res chain seq x y z
N MET A 1 32.89 -11.08 5.39
CA MET A 1 32.66 -11.19 3.93
C MET A 1 32.56 -9.79 3.34
N THR A 2 33.05 -9.64 2.13
CA THR A 2 32.86 -8.45 1.29
C THR A 2 31.60 -8.62 0.44
N ILE A 3 31.21 -7.54 -0.27
CA ILE A 3 30.07 -7.56 -1.21
C ILE A 3 30.32 -8.60 -2.33
N GLY A 4 31.53 -8.65 -2.88
CA GLY A 4 31.86 -9.63 -3.92
C GLY A 4 31.88 -11.07 -3.41
N GLU A 5 32.42 -11.30 -2.19
CA GLU A 5 32.45 -12.65 -1.60
C GLU A 5 31.06 -13.21 -1.32
N ILE A 6 30.09 -12.39 -0.89
CA ILE A 6 28.72 -12.88 -0.66
C ILE A 6 28.02 -13.27 -1.95
N GLY A 7 28.24 -12.50 -3.05
CA GLY A 7 27.71 -12.84 -4.36
C GLY A 7 28.33 -14.12 -4.93
N TRP A 8 29.65 -14.29 -4.77
CA TRP A 8 30.34 -15.52 -5.14
C TRP A 8 29.82 -16.73 -4.34
N PHE A 9 29.67 -16.60 -3.04
CA PHE A 9 29.10 -17.65 -2.19
C PHE A 9 27.68 -18.02 -2.62
N ALA A 10 26.82 -17.01 -2.80
CA ALA A 10 25.44 -17.22 -3.23
C ALA A 10 25.35 -17.90 -4.61
N SER A 11 26.25 -17.58 -5.54
CA SER A 11 26.25 -18.19 -6.87
C SER A 11 26.44 -19.71 -6.88
N SER A 12 26.93 -20.28 -5.76
CA SER A 12 27.07 -21.75 -5.61
C SER A 12 25.71 -22.45 -5.42
N PHE A 13 24.64 -21.73 -5.14
CA PHE A 13 23.29 -22.27 -4.86
C PHE A 13 22.27 -21.96 -5.95
N TYR A 14 22.64 -21.14 -6.94
CA TYR A 14 21.74 -20.66 -7.99
C TYR A 14 22.23 -21.06 -9.37
N PRO A 15 21.34 -21.08 -10.38
CA PRO A 15 21.68 -21.41 -11.76
C PRO A 15 22.76 -20.49 -12.37
N GLU A 16 23.31 -20.92 -13.48
CA GLU A 16 24.23 -20.11 -14.28
C GLU A 16 23.68 -18.72 -14.59
N GLY A 17 24.57 -17.72 -14.66
CA GLY A 17 24.23 -16.31 -14.87
C GLY A 17 23.91 -15.54 -13.59
N PHE A 18 23.71 -16.19 -12.43
CA PHE A 18 23.48 -15.49 -11.16
C PHE A 18 24.60 -14.51 -10.83
N LYS A 19 25.86 -14.98 -10.93
CA LYS A 19 27.03 -14.18 -10.58
C LYS A 19 27.15 -12.92 -11.43
N ASP A 20 26.91 -13.04 -12.73
CA ASP A 20 27.02 -11.93 -13.68
C ASP A 20 25.90 -10.91 -13.39
N ARG A 21 24.66 -11.36 -13.25
CA ARG A 21 23.54 -10.49 -12.88
C ARG A 21 23.77 -9.80 -11.52
N TYR A 22 24.33 -10.50 -10.53
CA TYR A 22 24.67 -9.89 -9.26
C TYR A 22 25.71 -8.78 -9.40
N GLN A 23 26.76 -9.02 -10.22
CA GLN A 23 27.78 -8.01 -10.53
C GLN A 23 27.18 -6.78 -11.20
N ASP A 24 26.26 -6.97 -12.15
CA ASP A 24 25.54 -5.88 -12.82
C ASP A 24 24.72 -5.05 -11.83
N PHE A 25 24.02 -5.71 -10.88
CA PHE A 25 23.24 -5.00 -9.85
C PHE A 25 24.13 -4.22 -8.89
N ILE A 26 25.21 -4.79 -8.38
CA ILE A 26 26.11 -4.05 -7.49
C ILE A 26 26.80 -2.89 -8.19
N ALA A 27 27.12 -3.02 -9.48
CA ALA A 27 27.63 -1.92 -10.29
C ALA A 27 26.59 -0.81 -10.49
N ARG A 28 25.35 -1.18 -10.82
CA ARG A 28 24.23 -0.23 -10.97
C ARG A 28 23.95 0.56 -9.70
N TYR A 29 24.11 -0.06 -8.52
CA TYR A 29 23.91 0.60 -7.23
C TYR A 29 25.17 1.26 -6.66
N ASP A 30 26.24 1.34 -7.44
CA ASP A 30 27.55 1.92 -7.06
C ASP A 30 28.09 1.30 -5.74
N LEU A 31 28.03 -0.03 -5.65
CA LEU A 31 28.47 -0.78 -4.48
C LEU A 31 29.87 -1.35 -4.71
N PRO A 32 30.90 -0.92 -3.94
CA PRO A 32 32.27 -1.40 -4.14
C PRO A 32 32.41 -2.88 -3.68
N ALA A 33 32.65 -3.79 -4.62
CA ALA A 33 32.71 -5.24 -4.38
C ALA A 33 33.67 -5.66 -3.26
N GLY A 34 34.78 -4.92 -3.06
CA GLY A 34 35.79 -5.19 -2.04
C GLY A 34 35.41 -4.73 -0.62
N ARG A 35 34.32 -3.97 -0.45
CA ARG A 35 33.93 -3.42 0.86
C ARG A 35 33.28 -4.50 1.72
N LYS A 36 33.65 -4.53 3.01
CA LYS A 36 33.08 -5.48 3.97
C LYS A 36 31.64 -5.13 4.32
N ILE A 37 30.75 -6.12 4.36
CA ILE A 37 29.29 -5.93 4.66
C ILE A 37 29.08 -5.17 5.98
N LYS A 38 29.90 -5.44 7.01
CA LYS A 38 29.79 -4.75 8.31
C LYS A 38 30.09 -3.24 8.26
N GLN A 39 30.75 -2.76 7.23
CA GLN A 39 31.12 -1.36 7.03
C GLN A 39 30.10 -0.57 6.19
N LEU A 40 29.07 -1.26 5.71
CA LEU A 40 28.03 -0.65 4.87
C LEU A 40 27.02 0.13 5.72
N SER A 41 26.53 1.24 5.16
CA SER A 41 25.33 1.90 5.68
C SER A 41 24.12 0.95 5.59
N LYS A 42 23.03 1.27 6.30
CA LYS A 42 21.81 0.49 6.21
C LYS A 42 21.28 0.43 4.77
N GLY A 43 21.26 1.58 4.06
CA GLY A 43 20.85 1.65 2.67
C GLY A 43 21.73 0.82 1.72
N GLN A 44 23.04 0.85 1.91
CA GLN A 44 23.94 -0.01 1.12
C GLN A 44 23.70 -1.49 1.38
N ARG A 45 23.42 -1.90 2.63
CA ARG A 45 23.04 -3.28 2.95
C ARG A 45 21.74 -3.69 2.29
N SER A 46 20.74 -2.83 2.30
CA SER A 46 19.47 -3.08 1.60
C SER A 46 19.67 -3.25 0.08
N LYS A 47 20.51 -2.41 -0.54
CA LYS A 47 20.87 -2.54 -1.96
C LYS A 47 21.61 -3.86 -2.25
N VAL A 48 22.51 -4.32 -1.37
CA VAL A 48 23.16 -5.65 -1.51
C VAL A 48 22.15 -6.77 -1.38
N ALA A 49 21.25 -6.73 -0.40
CA ALA A 49 20.20 -7.74 -0.23
C ALA A 49 19.29 -7.81 -1.46
N LEU A 50 18.89 -6.65 -1.98
CA LEU A 50 18.08 -6.56 -3.19
C LEU A 50 18.84 -7.13 -4.41
N SER A 51 20.14 -6.82 -4.56
CA SER A 51 20.97 -7.37 -5.64
C SER A 51 21.01 -8.90 -5.60
N LEU A 52 21.13 -9.49 -4.40
CA LEU A 52 21.07 -10.95 -4.23
C LEU A 52 19.69 -11.51 -4.60
N ALA A 53 18.62 -10.85 -4.15
CA ALA A 53 17.26 -11.28 -4.43
C ALA A 53 16.89 -11.20 -5.92
N LEU A 54 17.42 -10.23 -6.65
CA LEU A 54 17.17 -10.05 -8.09
C LEU A 54 18.07 -10.89 -8.98
N ALA A 55 19.27 -11.28 -8.49
CA ALA A 55 20.26 -11.96 -9.31
C ALA A 55 19.84 -13.36 -9.78
N HIS A 56 18.90 -14.03 -9.09
CA HIS A 56 18.34 -15.31 -9.53
C HIS A 56 17.16 -15.17 -10.50
N ASP A 57 16.80 -13.92 -10.85
CA ASP A 57 15.77 -13.59 -11.83
C ASP A 57 14.36 -14.07 -11.46
N PRO A 58 13.85 -13.71 -10.27
CA PRO A 58 12.57 -14.21 -9.80
C PRO A 58 11.39 -13.60 -10.56
N GLU A 59 10.34 -14.38 -10.79
CA GLU A 59 9.05 -13.88 -11.29
C GLU A 59 8.28 -13.10 -10.21
N LEU A 60 8.45 -13.48 -8.93
CA LEU A 60 7.85 -12.86 -7.76
C LEU A 60 8.93 -12.43 -6.76
N LEU A 61 8.96 -11.16 -6.43
CA LEU A 61 9.82 -10.59 -5.39
C LEU A 61 8.98 -10.22 -4.17
N ILE A 62 9.26 -10.81 -3.01
CA ILE A 62 8.58 -10.52 -1.74
C ILE A 62 9.54 -9.75 -0.83
N LEU A 63 9.10 -8.58 -0.38
CA LEU A 63 9.88 -7.65 0.42
C LEU A 63 9.11 -7.22 1.66
N ASP A 64 9.64 -7.51 2.83
CA ASP A 64 9.07 -7.09 4.10
C ASP A 64 9.77 -5.84 4.63
N GLU A 65 9.03 -4.73 4.72
CA GLU A 65 9.53 -3.42 5.20
C GLU A 65 10.87 -3.00 4.59
N PRO A 66 11.08 -3.08 3.27
CA PRO A 66 12.41 -2.94 2.65
C PRO A 66 13.02 -1.55 2.80
N THR A 67 12.19 -0.53 3.01
CA THR A 67 12.58 0.88 3.15
C THR A 67 12.74 1.34 4.59
N SER A 68 12.42 0.48 5.56
CA SER A 68 12.45 0.80 6.98
C SER A 68 13.83 1.28 7.45
N GLY A 69 13.87 2.51 7.99
CA GLY A 69 15.09 3.14 8.52
C GLY A 69 16.12 3.52 7.45
N LEU A 70 15.71 3.62 6.19
CA LEU A 70 16.48 4.29 5.15
C LEU A 70 16.25 5.81 5.25
N ASP A 71 17.27 6.60 4.86
CA ASP A 71 17.06 8.02 4.66
C ASP A 71 16.14 8.27 3.44
N PRO A 72 15.50 9.47 3.36
CA PRO A 72 14.49 9.74 2.33
C PRO A 72 15.00 9.61 0.89
N ILE A 73 16.27 9.90 0.64
CA ILE A 73 16.85 9.85 -0.72
C ILE A 73 17.04 8.38 -1.13
N VAL A 74 17.70 7.59 -0.30
CA VAL A 74 17.94 6.15 -0.55
C VAL A 74 16.63 5.38 -0.64
N ARG A 75 15.65 5.75 0.17
CA ARG A 75 14.31 5.18 0.15
C ARG A 75 13.61 5.40 -1.20
N ARG A 76 13.66 6.64 -1.68
CA ARG A 76 13.10 6.99 -2.99
C ARG A 76 13.76 6.20 -4.12
N GLU A 77 15.09 6.13 -4.14
CA GLU A 77 15.85 5.34 -5.12
C GLU A 77 15.47 3.86 -5.08
N PHE A 78 15.26 3.32 -3.87
CA PHE A 78 14.83 1.93 -3.70
C PHE A 78 13.45 1.69 -4.32
N LEU A 79 12.47 2.56 -4.04
CA LEU A 79 11.12 2.44 -4.61
C LEU A 79 11.12 2.61 -6.14
N GLU A 80 11.89 3.54 -6.68
CA GLU A 80 12.06 3.70 -8.13
C GLU A 80 12.66 2.44 -8.77
N SER A 81 13.56 1.75 -8.06
CA SER A 81 14.09 0.47 -8.55
C SER A 81 13.03 -0.65 -8.54
N MET A 82 12.07 -0.64 -7.61
CA MET A 82 10.93 -1.59 -7.61
C MET A 82 10.00 -1.37 -8.79
N ILE A 83 9.69 -0.12 -9.13
CA ILE A 83 8.92 0.21 -10.34
C ILE A 83 9.65 -0.32 -11.58
N SER A 84 10.97 -0.13 -11.65
CA SER A 84 11.77 -0.63 -12.76
C SER A 84 11.75 -2.16 -12.87
N VAL A 85 11.74 -2.87 -11.73
CA VAL A 85 11.61 -4.34 -11.68
C VAL A 85 10.23 -4.77 -12.17
N ALA A 86 9.17 -4.14 -11.69
CA ALA A 86 7.80 -4.44 -12.11
C ALA A 86 7.59 -4.18 -13.62
N ALA A 87 8.17 -3.11 -14.17
CA ALA A 87 8.11 -2.78 -15.59
C ALA A 87 8.74 -3.87 -16.51
N THR A 88 9.56 -4.77 -15.97
CA THR A 88 10.08 -5.94 -16.72
C THR A 88 9.14 -7.14 -16.73
N GLY A 89 7.89 -6.98 -16.25
CA GLY A 89 6.87 -8.04 -16.18
C GLY A 89 6.94 -8.90 -14.91
N ARG A 90 7.76 -8.53 -13.92
CA ARG A 90 7.82 -9.23 -12.63
C ARG A 90 6.79 -8.70 -11.65
N THR A 91 6.36 -9.57 -10.75
CA THR A 91 5.49 -9.18 -9.65
C THR A 91 6.34 -8.78 -8.45
N VAL A 92 6.08 -7.59 -7.90
CA VAL A 92 6.69 -7.12 -6.65
C VAL A 92 5.61 -7.06 -5.58
N PHE A 93 5.76 -7.85 -4.52
CA PHE A 93 4.92 -7.80 -3.34
C PHE A 93 5.73 -7.20 -2.19
N LEU A 94 5.33 -6.03 -1.71
CA LEU A 94 6.04 -5.36 -0.61
C LEU A 94 5.10 -4.99 0.53
N SER A 95 5.58 -5.13 1.78
CA SER A 95 4.93 -4.55 2.95
C SER A 95 5.56 -3.21 3.29
N SER A 96 4.77 -2.25 3.76
CA SER A 96 5.25 -1.01 4.37
C SER A 96 4.20 -0.43 5.30
N HIS A 97 4.64 0.23 6.37
CA HIS A 97 3.80 1.05 7.23
C HIS A 97 3.79 2.53 6.78
N GLN A 98 4.52 2.87 5.73
CA GLN A 98 4.59 4.23 5.19
C GLN A 98 3.65 4.37 3.99
N ILE A 99 2.42 4.77 4.26
CA ILE A 99 1.32 4.81 3.30
C ILE A 99 1.64 5.69 2.08
N SER A 100 2.27 6.84 2.32
CA SER A 100 2.66 7.78 1.25
C SER A 100 3.66 7.20 0.24
N GLU A 101 4.44 6.18 0.63
CA GLU A 101 5.36 5.48 -0.26
C GLU A 101 4.60 4.49 -1.15
N ILE A 102 3.71 3.71 -0.53
CA ILE A 102 2.86 2.75 -1.23
C ILE A 102 2.01 3.46 -2.29
N GLU A 103 1.41 4.59 -1.93
CA GLU A 103 0.56 5.38 -2.83
C GLU A 103 1.27 5.83 -4.11
N ARG A 104 2.60 5.89 -4.09
CA ARG A 104 3.42 6.32 -5.24
C ARG A 104 3.84 5.18 -6.17
N VAL A 105 3.84 3.94 -5.70
CA VAL A 105 4.47 2.82 -6.41
C VAL A 105 3.55 1.62 -6.60
N ALA A 106 2.46 1.52 -5.84
CA ALA A 106 1.58 0.36 -5.90
C ALA A 106 0.48 0.50 -6.95
N ASP A 107 0.27 -0.55 -7.74
CA ASP A 107 -0.89 -0.69 -8.63
C ASP A 107 -2.09 -1.26 -7.85
N THR A 108 -1.82 -2.19 -6.95
CA THR A 108 -2.82 -2.88 -6.12
C THR A 108 -2.38 -2.81 -4.67
N ILE A 109 -3.31 -2.56 -3.77
CA ILE A 109 -3.06 -2.53 -2.33
C ILE A 109 -3.92 -3.56 -1.59
N ALA A 110 -3.39 -4.02 -0.45
CA ALA A 110 -4.12 -4.79 0.53
C ALA A 110 -3.89 -4.19 1.92
N ILE A 111 -4.96 -3.87 2.64
CA ILE A 111 -4.88 -3.39 4.03
C ILE A 111 -5.12 -4.56 4.95
N LEU A 112 -4.12 -4.87 5.80
CA LEU A 112 -4.20 -5.90 6.82
C LEU A 112 -4.37 -5.27 8.20
N HIS A 113 -5.32 -5.79 8.98
CA HIS A 113 -5.50 -5.40 10.38
C HIS A 113 -5.87 -6.61 11.23
N LYS A 114 -5.20 -6.79 12.36
CA LYS A 114 -5.43 -7.92 13.29
C LYS A 114 -5.44 -9.28 12.59
N GLY A 115 -4.54 -9.51 11.63
CA GLY A 115 -4.40 -10.76 10.89
C GLY A 115 -5.49 -11.01 9.83
N LYS A 116 -6.30 -10.01 9.49
CA LYS A 116 -7.34 -10.10 8.46
C LYS A 116 -7.14 -9.06 7.38
N VAL A 117 -7.41 -9.44 6.14
CA VAL A 117 -7.50 -8.50 5.03
C VAL A 117 -8.79 -7.69 5.19
N GLN A 118 -8.66 -6.38 5.32
CA GLN A 118 -9.80 -5.46 5.45
C GLN A 118 -10.25 -4.96 4.09
N LEU A 119 -9.29 -4.72 3.20
CA LEU A 119 -9.51 -4.18 1.88
C LEU A 119 -8.45 -4.72 0.94
N VAL A 120 -8.81 -4.99 -0.31
CA VAL A 120 -7.88 -5.29 -1.39
C VAL A 120 -8.47 -4.77 -2.71
N GLY A 121 -7.64 -4.17 -3.54
CA GLY A 121 -8.05 -3.72 -4.86
C GLY A 121 -7.02 -2.83 -5.55
N PRO A 122 -7.24 -2.54 -6.85
CA PRO A 122 -6.46 -1.55 -7.58
C PRO A 122 -6.52 -0.19 -6.89
N LEU A 123 -5.38 0.46 -6.74
CA LEU A 123 -5.29 1.75 -6.04
C LEU A 123 -6.11 2.84 -6.75
N ALA A 124 -6.12 2.82 -8.08
CA ALA A 124 -6.92 3.77 -8.88
C ALA A 124 -8.42 3.65 -8.58
N ASP A 125 -8.96 2.42 -8.62
CA ASP A 125 -10.38 2.15 -8.36
C ASP A 125 -10.78 2.56 -6.93
N LEU A 126 -9.90 2.30 -5.97
CA LEU A 126 -10.14 2.68 -4.57
C LEU A 126 -10.17 4.21 -4.39
N LYS A 127 -9.29 4.93 -5.09
CA LYS A 127 -9.28 6.40 -5.06
C LYS A 127 -10.52 7.02 -5.72
N GLU A 128 -11.05 6.39 -6.75
CA GLU A 128 -12.25 6.86 -7.44
C GLU A 128 -13.53 6.51 -6.69
N SER A 129 -13.56 5.36 -6.04
CA SER A 129 -14.77 4.85 -5.37
C SER A 129 -14.91 5.27 -3.91
N ILE A 130 -13.93 5.97 -3.33
CA ILE A 130 -13.95 6.33 -1.91
C ILE A 130 -13.74 7.84 -1.74
N ALA A 131 -14.68 8.46 -1.03
CA ALA A 131 -14.64 9.89 -0.73
C ALA A 131 -14.61 10.15 0.78
N LEU A 132 -13.97 11.25 1.17
CA LEU A 132 -14.15 11.88 2.46
C LEU A 132 -15.23 12.95 2.35
N VAL A 133 -16.31 12.80 3.11
CA VAL A 133 -17.36 13.81 3.23
C VAL A 133 -17.27 14.46 4.61
N THR A 134 -17.08 15.78 4.63
CA THR A 134 -17.09 16.58 5.86
C THR A 134 -18.43 17.25 6.00
N VAL A 135 -19.15 16.95 7.09
CA VAL A 135 -20.47 17.50 7.41
C VAL A 135 -20.36 18.41 8.62
N SER A 136 -20.82 19.65 8.50
CA SER A 136 -20.91 20.62 9.58
C SER A 136 -22.31 20.62 10.17
N LEU A 137 -22.41 20.49 11.49
CA LEU A 137 -23.68 20.35 12.23
C LEU A 137 -23.95 21.58 13.09
N SER A 138 -25.24 21.89 13.28
CA SER A 138 -25.68 22.93 14.23
C SER A 138 -25.51 22.45 15.68
N ASP A 139 -25.63 21.15 15.94
CA ASP A 139 -25.42 20.50 17.22
C ASP A 139 -24.60 19.22 17.05
N PRO A 140 -23.56 18.98 17.90
CA PRO A 140 -22.73 17.78 17.79
C PRO A 140 -23.47 16.46 18.04
N LEU A 141 -24.63 16.50 18.67
CA LEU A 141 -25.44 15.31 18.97
C LEU A 141 -26.34 14.87 17.81
N ILE A 142 -26.37 15.62 16.71
CA ILE A 142 -27.14 15.23 15.53
C ILE A 142 -26.57 13.93 14.92
N ALA A 143 -27.41 12.91 14.84
CA ALA A 143 -27.12 11.70 14.11
C ALA A 143 -27.39 11.92 12.61
N LEU A 144 -26.43 11.57 11.77
CA LEU A 144 -26.63 11.52 10.32
C LEU A 144 -27.32 10.20 9.97
N GLY A 145 -28.29 10.27 9.07
CA GLY A 145 -28.92 9.06 8.52
C GLY A 145 -28.00 8.28 7.61
N ASP A 146 -28.30 7.01 7.42
CA ASP A 146 -27.61 6.14 6.47
C ASP A 146 -27.77 6.69 5.05
N LEU A 147 -26.76 6.44 4.20
CA LEU A 147 -26.81 6.80 2.79
C LEU A 147 -27.72 5.82 2.03
N PRO A 148 -28.41 6.29 0.96
CA PRO A 148 -29.11 5.39 0.08
C PRO A 148 -28.13 4.48 -0.68
N ALA A 149 -28.56 3.23 -0.96
CA ALA A 149 -27.77 2.33 -1.80
C ALA A 149 -27.55 2.93 -3.20
N PRO A 150 -26.39 2.70 -3.83
CA PRO A 150 -25.32 1.77 -3.43
C PRO A 150 -24.27 2.34 -2.47
N SER A 151 -24.36 3.63 -2.11
CA SER A 151 -23.38 4.29 -1.25
C SER A 151 -23.46 3.79 0.19
N ARG A 152 -22.30 3.71 0.86
CA ARG A 152 -22.23 3.30 2.26
C ARG A 152 -21.13 4.03 3.02
N ILE A 153 -21.36 4.22 4.32
CA ILE A 153 -20.38 4.78 5.25
C ILE A 153 -19.42 3.66 5.67
N LEU A 154 -18.12 3.87 5.45
CA LEU A 154 -17.05 2.96 5.87
C LEU A 154 -16.54 3.34 7.27
N ALA A 155 -16.45 4.63 7.57
CA ALA A 155 -16.02 5.13 8.87
C ALA A 155 -16.60 6.51 9.15
N GLU A 156 -16.76 6.83 10.44
CA GLU A 156 -17.17 8.14 10.92
C GLU A 156 -16.21 8.60 12.04
N ILE A 157 -15.76 9.85 11.94
CA ILE A 157 -14.99 10.53 12.97
C ILE A 157 -15.74 11.81 13.32
N THR A 158 -15.99 12.02 14.60
CA THR A 158 -16.68 13.24 15.09
C THR A 158 -15.68 14.14 15.80
N GLU A 159 -15.58 15.39 15.35
CA GLU A 159 -14.75 16.43 15.94
C GLU A 159 -15.58 17.68 16.21
N GLY A 160 -16.07 17.80 17.44
CA GLY A 160 -16.98 18.89 17.82
C GLY A 160 -18.26 18.90 16.98
N ARG A 161 -18.46 19.96 16.19
CA ARG A 161 -19.63 20.10 15.29
C ARG A 161 -19.35 19.61 13.86
N GLN A 162 -18.23 18.98 13.63
CA GLN A 162 -17.91 18.39 12.33
C GLN A 162 -17.88 16.88 12.42
N LYS A 163 -18.45 16.23 11.41
CA LYS A 163 -18.33 14.81 11.18
C LYS A 163 -17.58 14.58 9.88
N GLN A 164 -16.55 13.76 9.94
CA GLN A 164 -15.82 13.28 8.77
C GLN A 164 -16.22 11.83 8.50
N LEU A 165 -16.76 11.59 7.32
CA LEU A 165 -17.25 10.27 6.93
C LEU A 165 -16.47 9.78 5.73
N ILE A 166 -15.90 8.60 5.84
CA ILE A 166 -15.33 7.88 4.69
C ILE A 166 -16.49 7.12 4.05
N VAL A 167 -16.78 7.47 2.81
CA VAL A 167 -17.91 6.95 2.05
C VAL A 167 -17.41 6.15 0.87
N GLN A 168 -17.93 4.95 0.68
CA GLN A 168 -17.81 4.23 -0.57
C GLN A 168 -19.00 4.60 -1.45
N GLY A 169 -18.73 5.13 -2.63
CA GLY A 169 -19.71 5.66 -3.58
C GLY A 169 -19.37 7.08 -4.01
N ASP A 170 -20.33 7.77 -4.65
CA ASP A 170 -20.17 9.14 -5.06
C ASP A 170 -20.23 10.10 -3.85
N GLY A 171 -19.11 10.77 -3.59
CA GLY A 171 -18.98 11.70 -2.46
C GLY A 171 -19.83 12.95 -2.62
N ASP A 172 -20.04 13.44 -3.85
CA ASP A 172 -20.84 14.64 -4.12
C ASP A 172 -22.33 14.35 -3.94
N GLU A 173 -22.79 13.16 -4.35
CA GLU A 173 -24.15 12.69 -4.08
C GLU A 173 -24.39 12.52 -2.57
N ALA A 174 -23.44 11.93 -1.86
CA ALA A 174 -23.51 11.78 -0.41
C ALA A 174 -23.55 13.14 0.31
N ALA A 175 -22.71 14.08 -0.10
CA ALA A 175 -22.71 15.44 0.45
C ALA A 175 -24.04 16.17 0.15
N ALA A 176 -24.57 16.02 -1.06
CA ALA A 176 -25.86 16.60 -1.45
C ALA A 176 -27.02 16.03 -0.62
N TYR A 177 -27.00 14.71 -0.39
CA TYR A 177 -27.98 14.03 0.46
C TYR A 177 -28.00 14.60 1.89
N TRP A 178 -26.83 14.70 2.55
CA TRP A 178 -26.78 15.22 3.90
C TRP A 178 -27.03 16.72 4.01
N ARG A 179 -26.76 17.53 2.96
CA ARG A 179 -27.14 18.96 2.99
C ARG A 179 -28.64 19.20 3.18
N GLN A 180 -29.48 18.23 2.85
CA GLN A 180 -30.93 18.30 3.00
C GLN A 180 -31.38 17.85 4.40
N ALA A 181 -30.49 17.26 5.21
CA ALA A 181 -30.84 16.74 6.53
C ALA A 181 -31.00 17.88 7.56
N THR A 182 -31.96 17.73 8.47
CA THR A 182 -32.21 18.72 9.52
C THR A 182 -30.99 18.87 10.41
N GLY A 183 -30.58 20.13 10.64
CA GLY A 183 -29.46 20.46 11.52
C GLY A 183 -28.08 20.37 10.83
N VAL A 184 -28.00 20.05 9.56
CA VAL A 184 -26.78 20.16 8.77
C VAL A 184 -26.62 21.59 8.26
N LEU A 185 -25.49 22.21 8.56
CA LEU A 185 -25.13 23.56 8.11
C LEU A 185 -24.42 23.56 6.78
N GLY A 186 -23.79 22.45 6.41
CA GLY A 186 -23.10 22.26 5.15
C GLY A 186 -22.44 20.90 5.06
N ALA A 187 -22.21 20.43 3.84
CA ALA A 187 -21.45 19.22 3.57
C ALA A 187 -20.59 19.41 2.32
N GLN A 188 -19.37 18.92 2.34
CA GLN A 188 -18.40 18.98 1.24
C GLN A 188 -17.75 17.61 1.07
N SER A 189 -17.46 17.25 -0.16
CA SER A 189 -16.75 16.01 -0.49
C SER A 189 -15.39 16.30 -1.12
N ARG A 190 -14.47 15.35 -0.96
CA ARG A 190 -13.23 15.21 -1.71
C ARG A 190 -12.82 13.75 -1.79
N SER A 191 -11.92 13.41 -2.70
CA SER A 191 -11.32 12.09 -2.70
C SER A 191 -10.63 11.82 -1.36
N ALA A 192 -10.80 10.62 -0.81
CA ALA A 192 -10.10 10.19 0.39
C ALA A 192 -8.64 9.85 0.05
N SER A 193 -7.71 10.22 0.93
CA SER A 193 -6.33 9.75 0.84
C SER A 193 -6.23 8.29 1.28
N LEU A 194 -5.16 7.60 0.85
CA LEU A 194 -4.90 6.24 1.29
C LEU A 194 -4.68 6.15 2.82
N GLU A 195 -4.14 7.22 3.42
CA GLU A 195 -3.96 7.30 4.87
C GLU A 195 -5.31 7.35 5.61
N GLU A 196 -6.25 8.14 5.12
CA GLU A 196 -7.61 8.20 5.67
C GLU A 196 -8.33 6.86 5.53
N LEU A 197 -8.17 6.20 4.38
CA LEU A 197 -8.71 4.86 4.16
C LEU A 197 -8.09 3.84 5.12
N PHE A 198 -6.78 3.88 5.31
CA PHE A 198 -6.09 3.01 6.26
C PHE A 198 -6.59 3.23 7.70
N VAL A 199 -6.70 4.48 8.12
CA VAL A 199 -7.24 4.83 9.45
C VAL A 199 -8.68 4.32 9.58
N ALA A 200 -9.50 4.51 8.55
CA ALA A 200 -10.85 3.98 8.50
C ALA A 200 -10.88 2.46 8.66
N CYS A 201 -10.03 1.73 7.95
CA CYS A 201 -9.92 0.26 8.02
C CYS A 201 -9.36 -0.27 9.35
N THR A 202 -8.61 0.52 10.11
CA THR A 202 -7.89 0.05 11.31
C THR A 202 -8.46 0.53 12.64
N ARG A 203 -9.16 1.68 12.69
CA ARG A 203 -9.76 2.24 13.93
C ARG A 203 -11.12 1.65 14.28
N GLY A 204 -11.72 0.84 13.43
CA GLY A 204 -13.09 0.39 13.56
C GLY A 204 -13.32 -0.77 14.50
N ASP A 205 -13.22 -0.60 15.82
CA ASP A 205 -13.91 -1.48 16.77
C ASP A 205 -15.38 -1.04 16.99
N SER A 206 -15.85 0.04 16.32
CA SER A 206 -17.15 0.66 16.64
C SER A 206 -18.17 0.74 15.49
N ILE A 207 -17.79 0.73 14.19
CA ILE A 207 -18.77 0.95 13.10
C ILE A 207 -18.46 0.13 11.84
N TYR A 208 -17.58 -0.88 11.87
CA TYR A 208 -17.42 -1.75 10.71
C TYR A 208 -18.49 -2.83 10.63
N LYS A 209 -19.62 -2.52 10.01
CA LYS A 209 -20.41 -3.55 9.34
C LYS A 209 -19.60 -4.02 8.13
N ARG A 210 -19.17 -5.29 8.20
CA ARG A 210 -18.36 -6.05 7.25
C ARG A 210 -18.56 -5.64 5.79
N VAL A 211 -17.46 -5.20 5.17
CA VAL A 211 -17.25 -5.28 3.73
C VAL A 211 -16.78 -6.71 3.41
N SER A 212 -17.61 -7.70 3.65
CA SER A 212 -17.34 -9.04 3.16
C SER A 212 -18.68 -9.73 3.02
N GLU A 213 -19.17 -9.78 1.79
CA GLU A 213 -19.97 -10.88 1.24
C GLU A 213 -20.36 -10.67 -0.23
N ALA A 214 -19.87 -9.59 -0.87
CA ALA A 214 -20.10 -9.43 -2.30
C ALA A 214 -18.78 -9.19 -3.03
N SER A 215 -18.39 -10.16 -3.83
CA SER A 215 -17.32 -10.15 -4.84
C SER A 215 -15.88 -10.45 -4.37
N VAL A 216 -15.65 -11.67 -3.87
CA VAL A 216 -14.47 -12.43 -4.27
C VAL A 216 -14.91 -13.27 -5.48
N PRO A 217 -14.39 -13.06 -6.68
CA PRO A 217 -14.65 -14.00 -7.77
C PRO A 217 -13.95 -15.31 -7.40
N THR A 218 -14.75 -16.30 -7.04
CA THR A 218 -14.34 -17.70 -6.97
C THR A 218 -14.06 -18.16 -8.40
N THR A 219 -12.83 -18.10 -8.83
CA THR A 219 -12.33 -18.80 -10.02
C THR A 219 -10.92 -19.28 -9.78
N MET A 220 -10.82 -20.36 -9.01
CA MET A 220 -9.79 -21.37 -9.21
C MET A 220 -10.50 -22.71 -9.23
N GLU A 221 -11.14 -23.03 -10.36
CA GLU A 221 -11.39 -24.41 -10.70
C GLU A 221 -10.05 -25.07 -11.04
N ALA A 222 -9.65 -25.98 -10.17
CA ALA A 222 -8.57 -26.90 -10.42
C ALA A 222 -8.89 -27.73 -11.67
N GLY A 223 -8.22 -27.44 -12.78
CA GLY A 223 -8.17 -28.33 -13.93
C GLY A 223 -7.51 -29.65 -13.52
N LYS A 224 -8.32 -30.67 -13.28
CA LYS A 224 -7.89 -32.07 -13.37
C LYS A 224 -7.89 -32.45 -14.84
N SER A 225 -6.75 -32.75 -15.38
CA SER A 225 -6.48 -33.84 -16.33
C SER A 225 -4.98 -33.95 -16.52
#